data_a69060ce5b1e293982c3d2ad1e0cd4fd
#
_entry.id   a69060ce5b1e293982c3d2ad1e0cd4fd
#
_cell.length_a   1.000
_cell.length_b   1.000
_cell.length_c   1.000
_cell.angle_alpha   90.00
_cell.angle_beta   90.00
_cell.angle_gamma   90.00
#
_symmetry.space_group_name_H-M   'P 1'
#
loop_
_entity.id
_entity.type
_entity.pdbx_description
1 polymer ?
#
loop_
_entity_poly.entity_id
_entity_poly.type
_entity_poly.pdbx_seq_one_letter_code
_entity_poly.pdbx_strand_id
1 'polypeptide(L)'
;EVKAGTKDESNSITGQRKLLYAYIKKTEEFAGFEVLEYFDDGYSGTMFNNRAEFQRLIQDAELGRFECIIVKDFSRFGRDYLEVGNYLEFVFPAMGMRFISVNDNYDSDRNFGVTGGMDVAYKNLIYQLYSMDLSRKVKSARRTRNLSGEYTASFVCYGYKKDPDDKHKLIIDEEAAKVVVEIFSLIIAGYNASEVARILNERKIPTRVQNQWKNGINYVPVHNKGDYMWDNSEVIAIVQNEQYKGIMIQNKCETVGFGDNKKVRKRNKEDWSVVEGAIPRIVSDEMFDEVNK
;
A
#
# COMPACT_ATOMS: atom_id res chain seq x y z
N GLU A 1 -9.15 7.69 -5.16
CA GLU A 1 -7.71 7.51 -4.84
C GLU A 1 -7.06 8.86 -4.71
N VAL A 2 -6.79 9.31 -3.49
CA VAL A 2 -6.05 10.56 -3.26
C VAL A 2 -4.55 10.23 -3.30
N LYS A 3 -3.81 10.91 -4.17
CA LYS A 3 -2.36 10.81 -4.22
C LYS A 3 -1.78 11.39 -2.94
N ALA A 4 -1.00 10.62 -2.21
CA ALA A 4 -0.25 11.13 -1.07
C ALA A 4 0.58 12.35 -1.50
N GLY A 5 0.31 13.52 -0.89
CA GLY A 5 1.04 14.75 -1.16
C GLY A 5 0.25 15.90 -1.83
N THR A 6 -1.03 15.74 -2.14
CA THR A 6 -1.89 16.86 -2.55
C THR A 6 -2.55 17.50 -1.33
N LYS A 7 -2.59 18.84 -1.30
CA LYS A 7 -3.24 19.64 -0.23
C LYS A 7 -4.77 19.51 -0.23
N ASP A 8 -5.36 18.74 -1.14
CA ASP A 8 -6.79 18.56 -1.26
C ASP A 8 -7.24 17.37 -0.39
N GLU A 9 -8.04 17.69 0.60
CA GLU A 9 -8.68 16.75 1.50
C GLU A 9 -9.59 15.76 0.73
N SER A 10 -9.54 14.46 1.09
CA SER A 10 -10.38 13.48 0.40
C SER A 10 -11.88 13.75 0.62
N ASN A 11 -12.69 13.47 -0.40
CA ASN A 11 -14.17 13.59 -0.30
C ASN A 11 -14.74 12.78 0.88
N SER A 12 -14.03 11.72 1.30
CA SER A 12 -14.41 10.90 2.44
C SER A 12 -14.28 11.67 3.77
N ILE A 13 -13.19 12.41 3.98
CA ILE A 13 -12.95 13.20 5.20
C ILE A 13 -13.93 14.38 5.26
N THR A 14 -14.11 15.10 4.15
CA THR A 14 -15.08 16.18 4.06
C THR A 14 -16.50 15.71 4.43
N GLY A 15 -16.91 14.52 3.96
CA GLY A 15 -18.21 13.92 4.30
C GLY A 15 -18.32 13.56 5.78
N GLN A 16 -17.25 13.03 6.37
CA GLN A 16 -17.20 12.70 7.81
C GLN A 16 -17.30 13.97 8.66
N ARG A 17 -16.52 15.00 8.33
CA ARG A 17 -16.55 16.30 9.00
C ARG A 17 -17.98 16.91 9.02
N LYS A 18 -18.66 16.96 7.86
CA LYS A 18 -20.03 17.47 7.77
C LYS A 18 -21.00 16.72 8.70
N LEU A 19 -20.89 15.39 8.75
CA LEU A 19 -21.74 14.56 9.61
C LEU A 19 -21.49 14.85 11.08
N LEU A 20 -20.21 14.91 11.51
CA LEU A 20 -19.84 15.14 12.90
C LEU A 20 -20.26 16.54 13.38
N TYR A 21 -20.01 17.58 12.57
CA TYR A 21 -20.46 18.93 12.90
C TYR A 21 -21.98 19.06 12.96
N ALA A 22 -22.72 18.37 12.07
CA ALA A 22 -24.18 18.31 12.15
C ALA A 22 -24.68 17.65 13.45
N TYR A 23 -24.00 16.57 13.88
CA TYR A 23 -24.28 15.91 15.14
C TYR A 23 -24.02 16.84 16.35
N ILE A 24 -22.82 17.44 16.43
CA ILE A 24 -22.44 18.38 17.50
C ILE A 24 -23.43 19.55 17.57
N LYS A 25 -23.77 20.17 16.43
CA LYS A 25 -24.70 21.29 16.38
C LYS A 25 -26.12 20.94 16.81
N LYS A 26 -26.54 19.69 16.56
CA LYS A 26 -27.88 19.21 16.93
C LYS A 26 -28.00 18.85 18.42
N THR A 27 -26.88 18.57 19.08
CA THR A 27 -26.82 18.09 20.46
C THR A 27 -26.52 19.26 21.39
N GLU A 28 -27.55 19.71 22.15
CA GLU A 28 -27.48 20.91 23.00
C GLU A 28 -26.33 20.86 24.02
N GLU A 29 -25.99 19.68 24.54
CA GLU A 29 -24.91 19.47 25.51
C GLU A 29 -23.54 19.88 25.00
N PHE A 30 -23.33 19.96 23.68
CA PHE A 30 -22.07 20.41 23.07
C PHE A 30 -22.06 21.87 22.67
N ALA A 31 -23.12 22.62 22.99
CA ALA A 31 -23.21 24.05 22.64
C ALA A 31 -22.15 24.87 23.41
N GLY A 32 -21.31 25.57 22.68
CA GLY A 32 -20.26 26.44 23.25
C GLY A 32 -18.93 25.73 23.56
N PHE A 33 -18.79 24.46 23.32
CA PHE A 33 -17.51 23.77 23.42
C PHE A 33 -16.63 24.03 22.20
N GLU A 34 -15.31 24.14 22.44
CA GLU A 34 -14.31 24.15 21.38
C GLU A 34 -14.17 22.75 20.76
N VAL A 35 -14.05 22.69 19.43
CA VAL A 35 -13.88 21.44 18.69
C VAL A 35 -12.46 21.37 18.16
N LEU A 36 -11.72 20.37 18.61
CA LEU A 36 -10.41 20.00 18.08
C LEU A 36 -10.58 18.90 17.03
N GLU A 37 -9.92 19.04 15.89
CA GLU A 37 -10.01 18.06 14.80
C GLU A 37 -8.71 17.26 14.67
N TYR A 38 -8.86 15.94 14.50
CA TYR A 38 -7.77 15.00 14.23
C TYR A 38 -8.18 14.12 13.05
N PHE A 39 -7.36 14.10 11.99
CA PHE A 39 -7.64 13.29 10.81
C PHE A 39 -6.36 12.80 10.15
N ASP A 40 -6.32 11.52 9.81
CA ASP A 40 -5.24 10.89 9.05
C ASP A 40 -5.75 10.57 7.64
N ASP A 41 -5.33 11.35 6.63
CA ASP A 41 -5.71 11.11 5.24
C ASP A 41 -4.78 10.08 4.58
N GLY A 42 -5.37 9.12 3.87
CA GLY A 42 -4.63 8.08 3.15
C GLY A 42 -4.14 6.89 3.99
N TYR A 43 -4.44 6.84 5.29
CA TYR A 43 -4.06 5.72 6.15
C TYR A 43 -5.20 4.70 6.33
N SER A 44 -4.82 3.42 6.35
CA SER A 44 -5.76 2.34 6.64
C SER A 44 -6.03 2.28 8.15
N GLY A 45 -7.30 2.20 8.55
CA GLY A 45 -7.70 2.07 9.96
C GLY A 45 -7.24 0.79 10.69
N THR A 46 -6.35 0.01 10.09
CA THR A 46 -5.80 -1.24 10.64
C THR A 46 -4.45 -1.07 11.35
N MET A 47 -3.85 0.13 11.34
CA MET A 47 -2.52 0.39 11.91
C MET A 47 -2.55 1.68 12.73
N PHE A 48 -2.51 1.58 14.06
CA PHE A 48 -2.49 2.72 14.98
C PHE A 48 -1.13 3.42 14.99
N ASN A 49 -0.04 2.66 14.93
CA ASN A 49 1.32 3.20 15.06
C ASN A 49 1.76 4.14 13.92
N ASN A 50 1.13 4.03 12.74
CA ASN A 50 1.46 4.85 11.57
C ASN A 50 0.51 6.05 11.37
N ARG A 51 -0.36 6.34 12.34
CA ARG A 51 -1.36 7.41 12.30
C ARG A 51 -0.88 8.57 13.17
N ALA A 52 -0.21 9.54 12.57
CA ALA A 52 0.38 10.66 13.30
C ALA A 52 -0.67 11.49 14.06
N GLU A 53 -1.83 11.75 13.42
CA GLU A 53 -2.90 12.50 14.07
C GLU A 53 -3.60 11.69 15.17
N PHE A 54 -3.69 10.38 15.01
CA PHE A 54 -4.17 9.51 16.10
C PHE A 54 -3.24 9.54 17.30
N GLN A 55 -1.92 9.48 17.11
CA GLN A 55 -0.95 9.59 18.19
C GLN A 55 -1.05 10.96 18.89
N ARG A 56 -1.25 12.04 18.11
CA ARG A 56 -1.49 13.38 18.66
C ARG A 56 -2.78 13.43 19.48
N LEU A 57 -3.86 12.83 19.00
CA LEU A 57 -5.13 12.74 19.72
C LEU A 57 -4.95 12.06 21.08
N ILE A 58 -4.22 10.94 21.15
CA ILE A 58 -3.98 10.24 22.41
C ILE A 58 -3.11 11.09 23.35
N GLN A 59 -2.04 11.72 22.87
CA GLN A 59 -1.22 12.61 23.67
C GLN A 59 -2.01 13.80 24.21
N ASP A 60 -2.86 14.42 23.42
CA ASP A 60 -3.70 15.54 23.85
C ASP A 60 -4.78 15.09 24.84
N ALA A 61 -5.29 13.85 24.71
CA ALA A 61 -6.17 13.22 25.70
C ALA A 61 -5.47 12.99 27.05
N GLU A 62 -4.23 12.49 27.04
CA GLU A 62 -3.39 12.31 28.23
C GLU A 62 -3.11 13.62 28.94
N LEU A 63 -3.00 14.73 28.19
CA LEU A 63 -2.82 16.07 28.71
C LEU A 63 -4.12 16.73 29.19
N GLY A 64 -5.29 16.04 29.06
CA GLY A 64 -6.59 16.55 29.47
C GLY A 64 -7.08 17.75 28.64
N ARG A 65 -6.68 17.87 27.38
CA ARG A 65 -7.09 18.99 26.49
C ARG A 65 -8.54 18.95 26.09
N PHE A 66 -9.18 17.80 26.18
CA PHE A 66 -10.59 17.57 25.92
C PHE A 66 -11.11 16.38 26.74
N GLU A 67 -12.41 16.28 26.91
CA GLU A 67 -13.07 15.25 27.75
C GLU A 67 -13.94 14.30 26.92
N CYS A 68 -14.16 14.57 25.63
CA CYS A 68 -15.01 13.77 24.77
C CYS A 68 -14.39 13.57 23.38
N ILE A 69 -14.44 12.33 22.92
CA ILE A 69 -14.05 11.94 21.55
C ILE A 69 -15.30 11.56 20.78
N ILE A 70 -15.51 12.18 19.60
CA ILE A 70 -16.65 11.88 18.73
C ILE A 70 -16.14 11.37 17.39
N VAL A 71 -16.56 10.18 16.99
CA VAL A 71 -16.21 9.57 15.70
C VAL A 71 -17.46 9.25 14.89
N LYS A 72 -17.32 9.12 13.58
CA LYS A 72 -18.42 8.73 12.71
C LYS A 72 -18.90 7.30 13.01
N ASP A 73 -17.95 6.37 13.07
CA ASP A 73 -18.17 4.94 13.37
C ASP A 73 -16.88 4.34 13.95
N PHE A 74 -16.98 3.17 14.61
CA PHE A 74 -15.81 2.51 15.21
C PHE A 74 -14.70 2.22 14.20
N SER A 75 -15.02 1.96 12.94
CA SER A 75 -14.03 1.65 11.92
C SER A 75 -13.11 2.84 11.60
N ARG A 76 -13.53 4.07 11.95
CA ARG A 76 -12.72 5.30 11.81
C ARG A 76 -11.76 5.47 12.98
N PHE A 77 -12.18 5.08 14.16
CA PHE A 77 -11.29 5.05 15.32
C PHE A 77 -10.22 3.97 15.12
N GLY A 78 -10.62 2.70 14.89
CA GLY A 78 -9.71 1.60 14.62
C GLY A 78 -10.42 0.37 14.07
N ARG A 79 -9.64 -0.53 13.46
CA ARG A 79 -10.14 -1.82 12.93
C ARG A 79 -9.57 -3.03 13.66
N ASP A 80 -8.62 -2.82 14.56
CA ASP A 80 -8.15 -3.86 15.46
C ASP A 80 -9.06 -3.86 16.69
N TYR A 81 -9.82 -4.95 16.87
CA TYR A 81 -10.81 -5.02 17.95
C TYR A 81 -10.19 -5.08 19.35
N LEU A 82 -8.96 -5.64 19.47
CA LEU A 82 -8.26 -5.71 20.75
C LEU A 82 -7.79 -4.32 21.19
N GLU A 83 -7.20 -3.55 20.26
CA GLU A 83 -6.76 -2.19 20.58
C GLU A 83 -7.93 -1.24 20.80
N VAL A 84 -8.98 -1.30 19.97
CA VAL A 84 -10.20 -0.49 20.17
C VAL A 84 -10.86 -0.85 21.49
N GLY A 85 -10.99 -2.14 21.81
CA GLY A 85 -11.52 -2.60 23.09
C GLY A 85 -10.70 -2.11 24.29
N ASN A 86 -9.37 -2.17 24.20
CA ASN A 86 -8.47 -1.65 25.24
C ASN A 86 -8.69 -0.15 25.49
N TYR A 87 -8.81 0.67 24.44
CA TYR A 87 -9.10 2.09 24.60
C TYR A 87 -10.46 2.33 25.24
N LEU A 88 -11.51 1.65 24.79
CA LEU A 88 -12.88 1.89 25.25
C LEU A 88 -13.18 1.31 26.62
N GLU A 89 -12.57 0.18 27.00
CA GLU A 89 -12.84 -0.51 28.25
C GLU A 89 -11.88 -0.12 29.39
N PHE A 90 -10.66 0.30 29.07
CA PHE A 90 -9.63 0.57 30.07
C PHE A 90 -9.07 1.98 29.97
N VAL A 91 -8.56 2.41 28.81
CA VAL A 91 -7.79 3.64 28.69
C VAL A 91 -8.69 4.87 28.85
N PHE A 92 -9.75 4.99 28.08
CA PHE A 92 -10.66 6.14 28.15
C PHE A 92 -11.42 6.23 29.48
N PRO A 93 -11.98 5.13 30.03
CA PRO A 93 -12.55 5.19 31.36
C PRO A 93 -11.58 5.60 32.46
N ALA A 94 -10.31 5.14 32.41
CA ALA A 94 -9.27 5.55 33.35
C ALA A 94 -8.91 7.04 33.24
N MET A 95 -9.07 7.65 32.07
CA MET A 95 -8.87 9.08 31.82
C MET A 95 -10.14 9.93 32.10
N GLY A 96 -11.29 9.30 32.42
CA GLY A 96 -12.58 9.99 32.51
C GLY A 96 -13.08 10.51 31.15
N MET A 97 -12.64 9.90 30.06
CA MET A 97 -12.91 10.33 28.69
C MET A 97 -14.20 9.70 28.17
N ARG A 98 -15.15 10.54 27.72
CA ARG A 98 -16.34 10.10 27.02
C ARG A 98 -16.03 9.78 25.56
N PHE A 99 -16.59 8.69 25.05
CA PHE A 99 -16.44 8.29 23.64
C PHE A 99 -17.80 8.08 22.98
N ILE A 100 -18.00 8.73 21.82
CA ILE A 100 -19.25 8.66 21.06
C ILE A 100 -18.96 8.20 19.63
N SER A 101 -19.68 7.15 19.19
CA SER A 101 -19.72 6.71 17.79
C SER A 101 -21.11 6.98 17.21
N VAL A 102 -21.21 7.95 16.29
CA VAL A 102 -22.50 8.51 15.83
C VAL A 102 -23.31 7.46 15.06
N ASN A 103 -22.71 6.82 14.04
CA ASN A 103 -23.42 5.84 13.22
C ASN A 103 -23.69 4.51 13.94
N ASP A 104 -22.88 4.20 14.95
CA ASP A 104 -23.07 3.00 15.76
C ASP A 104 -24.05 3.22 16.92
N ASN A 105 -24.53 4.47 17.07
CA ASN A 105 -25.41 4.89 18.18
C ASN A 105 -24.83 4.50 19.55
N TYR A 106 -23.52 4.65 19.71
CA TYR A 106 -22.79 4.31 20.93
C TYR A 106 -22.34 5.57 21.65
N ASP A 107 -22.50 5.58 22.96
CA ASP A 107 -22.08 6.65 23.87
C ASP A 107 -21.62 6.00 25.18
N SER A 108 -20.35 6.16 25.55
CA SER A 108 -19.78 5.50 26.72
C SER A 108 -20.47 5.86 28.02
N ASP A 109 -20.95 7.09 28.18
CA ASP A 109 -21.63 7.53 29.41
C ASP A 109 -23.02 6.89 29.57
N ARG A 110 -23.71 6.64 28.46
CA ARG A 110 -25.02 6.00 28.46
C ARG A 110 -24.96 4.47 28.62
N ASN A 111 -23.83 3.89 28.19
CA ASN A 111 -23.63 2.44 28.16
C ASN A 111 -22.74 1.93 29.30
N PHE A 112 -22.38 2.78 30.26
CA PHE A 112 -21.51 2.40 31.37
C PHE A 112 -22.18 1.35 32.25
N GLY A 113 -21.56 0.17 32.34
CA GLY A 113 -22.03 -0.92 33.22
C GLY A 113 -23.13 -1.82 32.67
N VAL A 114 -23.65 -1.58 31.46
CA VAL A 114 -24.67 -2.43 30.82
C VAL A 114 -24.12 -2.93 29.48
N THR A 115 -23.74 -4.22 29.40
CA THR A 115 -23.42 -4.97 28.14
C THR A 115 -22.76 -4.21 26.96
N GLY A 116 -22.43 -2.94 27.15
CA GLY A 116 -21.85 -2.07 26.12
C GLY A 116 -20.50 -2.59 25.60
N GLY A 117 -19.68 -3.15 26.46
CA GLY A 117 -18.40 -3.74 26.09
C GLY A 117 -18.54 -4.93 25.15
N MET A 118 -19.51 -5.80 25.38
CA MET A 118 -19.74 -6.98 24.54
C MET A 118 -20.28 -6.61 23.16
N ASP A 119 -21.14 -5.61 23.06
CA ASP A 119 -21.69 -5.12 21.79
C ASP A 119 -20.60 -4.42 20.95
N VAL A 120 -19.72 -3.66 21.59
CA VAL A 120 -18.56 -3.02 20.95
C VAL A 120 -17.56 -4.06 20.48
N ALA A 121 -17.22 -5.03 21.32
CA ALA A 121 -16.31 -6.12 20.96
C ALA A 121 -16.87 -6.92 19.78
N TYR A 122 -18.17 -7.20 19.77
CA TYR A 122 -18.85 -7.93 18.68
C TYR A 122 -18.85 -7.11 17.37
N LYS A 123 -19.18 -5.81 17.42
CA LYS A 123 -19.12 -4.92 16.24
C LYS A 123 -17.70 -4.82 15.68
N ASN A 124 -16.71 -4.64 16.54
CA ASN A 124 -15.31 -4.59 16.11
C ASN A 124 -14.84 -5.91 15.50
N LEU A 125 -15.26 -7.05 16.05
CA LEU A 125 -15.00 -8.38 15.47
C LEU A 125 -15.62 -8.50 14.06
N ILE A 126 -16.85 -8.04 13.87
CA ILE A 126 -17.51 -8.02 12.55
C ILE A 126 -16.72 -7.16 11.56
N TYR A 127 -16.28 -5.97 11.95
CA TYR A 127 -15.46 -5.10 11.08
C TYR A 127 -14.12 -5.74 10.72
N GLN A 128 -13.49 -6.42 11.65
CA GLN A 128 -12.26 -7.18 11.38
C GLN A 128 -12.52 -8.33 10.40
N LEU A 129 -13.55 -9.13 10.63
CA LEU A 129 -13.93 -10.24 9.74
C LEU A 129 -14.27 -9.74 8.35
N TYR A 130 -15.01 -8.62 8.22
CA TYR A 130 -15.28 -7.98 6.93
C TYR A 130 -14.01 -7.53 6.21
N SER A 131 -13.08 -6.90 6.93
CA SER A 131 -11.79 -6.47 6.35
C SER A 131 -10.96 -7.66 5.88
N MET A 132 -10.97 -8.78 6.63
CA MET A 132 -10.31 -10.02 6.25
C MET A 132 -10.96 -10.66 5.01
N ASP A 133 -12.29 -10.70 4.95
CA ASP A 133 -13.03 -11.23 3.81
C ASP A 133 -12.78 -10.40 2.54
N LEU A 134 -12.85 -9.07 2.65
CA LEU A 134 -12.51 -8.16 1.55
C LEU A 134 -11.08 -8.39 1.06
N SER A 135 -10.12 -8.52 1.98
CA SER A 135 -8.72 -8.81 1.63
C SER A 135 -8.59 -10.14 0.87
N ARG A 136 -9.31 -11.19 1.30
CA ARG A 136 -9.32 -12.49 0.60
C ARG A 136 -9.90 -12.36 -0.80
N LYS A 137 -11.02 -11.66 -0.97
CA LYS A 137 -11.68 -11.42 -2.25
C LYS A 137 -10.78 -10.66 -3.22
N VAL A 138 -10.13 -9.58 -2.76
CA VAL A 138 -9.18 -8.81 -3.57
C VAL A 138 -7.98 -9.66 -3.99
N LYS A 139 -7.41 -10.46 -3.07
CA LYS A 139 -6.30 -11.38 -3.39
C LYS A 139 -6.71 -12.45 -4.40
N SER A 140 -7.92 -13.02 -4.25
CA SER A 140 -8.46 -14.01 -5.19
C SER A 140 -8.68 -13.40 -6.57
N ALA A 141 -9.36 -12.26 -6.67
CA ALA A 141 -9.58 -11.55 -7.93
C ALA A 141 -8.26 -11.19 -8.63
N ARG A 142 -7.25 -10.72 -7.87
CA ARG A 142 -5.92 -10.45 -8.40
C ARG A 142 -5.24 -11.72 -8.93
N ARG A 143 -5.37 -12.85 -8.22
CA ARG A 143 -4.82 -14.13 -8.67
C ARG A 143 -5.48 -14.60 -9.98
N THR A 144 -6.79 -14.48 -10.09
CA THR A 144 -7.52 -14.82 -11.33
C THR A 144 -7.02 -13.97 -12.49
N ARG A 145 -6.91 -12.65 -12.33
CA ARG A 145 -6.36 -11.75 -13.36
C ARG A 145 -4.92 -12.10 -13.75
N ASN A 146 -4.08 -12.43 -12.78
CA ASN A 146 -2.70 -12.84 -13.07
C ASN A 146 -2.63 -14.12 -13.90
N LEU A 147 -3.54 -15.08 -13.65
CA LEU A 147 -3.64 -16.32 -14.41
C LEU A 147 -4.24 -16.13 -15.81
N SER A 148 -5.05 -15.09 -16.01
CA SER A 148 -5.55 -14.70 -17.34
C SER A 148 -4.56 -13.86 -18.16
N GLY A 149 -3.35 -13.64 -17.64
CA GLY A 149 -2.31 -12.86 -18.35
C GLY A 149 -2.45 -11.34 -18.21
N GLU A 150 -3.28 -10.85 -17.29
CA GLU A 150 -3.36 -9.43 -16.97
C GLU A 150 -2.22 -9.01 -16.03
N TYR A 151 -1.59 -7.88 -16.34
CA TYR A 151 -0.55 -7.32 -15.48
C TYR A 151 -1.15 -6.53 -14.32
N THR A 152 -0.95 -6.99 -13.10
CA THR A 152 -1.56 -6.37 -11.90
C THR A 152 -0.58 -5.65 -10.99
N ALA A 153 0.73 -5.69 -11.29
CA ALA A 153 1.72 -5.01 -10.47
C ALA A 153 1.74 -3.48 -10.73
N SER A 154 2.12 -2.73 -9.70
CA SER A 154 2.22 -1.27 -9.80
C SER A 154 3.40 -0.83 -10.68
N PHE A 155 4.55 -1.51 -10.54
CA PHE A 155 5.78 -1.19 -11.24
C PHE A 155 6.08 -2.24 -12.30
N VAL A 156 6.57 -1.80 -13.45
CA VAL A 156 6.97 -2.67 -14.56
C VAL A 156 8.47 -2.91 -14.58
N CYS A 157 8.89 -4.01 -15.21
CA CYS A 157 10.31 -4.28 -15.47
C CYS A 157 10.88 -3.26 -16.43
N TYR A 158 12.18 -2.97 -16.34
CA TYR A 158 12.88 -2.14 -17.31
C TYR A 158 12.72 -2.74 -18.71
N GLY A 159 12.57 -1.92 -19.74
CA GLY A 159 12.26 -2.37 -21.10
C GLY A 159 10.79 -2.49 -21.45
N TYR A 160 9.89 -2.39 -20.45
CA TYR A 160 8.45 -2.38 -20.66
C TYR A 160 7.80 -1.14 -20.08
N LYS A 161 6.62 -0.80 -20.59
CA LYS A 161 5.70 0.20 -20.03
C LYS A 161 4.28 -0.33 -20.10
N LYS A 162 3.38 0.26 -19.30
CA LYS A 162 1.94 -0.06 -19.39
C LYS A 162 1.37 0.55 -20.65
N ASP A 163 0.44 -0.18 -21.29
CA ASP A 163 -0.32 0.34 -22.40
C ASP A 163 -1.16 1.55 -21.93
N PRO A 164 -1.16 2.69 -22.64
CA PRO A 164 -1.98 3.85 -22.30
C PRO A 164 -3.49 3.55 -22.29
N ASP A 165 -3.95 2.66 -23.17
CA ASP A 165 -5.35 2.30 -23.32
C ASP A 165 -5.77 1.18 -22.36
N ASP A 166 -4.84 0.30 -21.97
CA ASP A 166 -5.08 -0.80 -21.04
C ASP A 166 -3.92 -0.97 -20.04
N LYS A 167 -4.08 -0.42 -18.84
CA LYS A 167 -3.09 -0.51 -17.75
C LYS A 167 -2.79 -1.93 -17.25
N HIS A 168 -3.54 -2.94 -17.68
CA HIS A 168 -3.31 -4.35 -17.38
C HIS A 168 -2.47 -5.06 -18.45
N LYS A 169 -2.12 -4.36 -19.52
CA LYS A 169 -1.30 -4.85 -20.61
C LYS A 169 0.07 -4.17 -20.60
N LEU A 170 1.11 -4.94 -20.92
CA LEU A 170 2.46 -4.42 -21.11
C LEU A 170 2.79 -4.30 -22.59
N ILE A 171 3.44 -3.20 -22.93
CA ILE A 171 4.03 -2.96 -24.26
C ILE A 171 5.52 -2.67 -24.12
N ILE A 172 6.27 -2.83 -25.18
CA ILE A 172 7.71 -2.53 -25.21
C ILE A 172 7.93 -1.03 -25.08
N ASP A 173 8.89 -0.64 -24.24
CA ASP A 173 9.50 0.68 -24.22
C ASP A 173 10.74 0.61 -25.10
N GLU A 174 10.64 1.09 -26.34
CA GLU A 174 11.66 0.91 -27.39
C GLU A 174 13.06 1.39 -26.98
N GLU A 175 13.15 2.51 -26.23
CA GLU A 175 14.46 3.02 -25.78
C GLU A 175 15.05 2.09 -24.70
N ALA A 176 14.26 1.75 -23.70
CA ALA A 176 14.71 0.89 -22.59
C ALA A 176 14.94 -0.56 -23.05
N ALA A 177 14.16 -1.07 -23.99
CA ALA A 177 14.32 -2.42 -24.53
C ALA A 177 15.66 -2.59 -25.28
N LYS A 178 16.10 -1.57 -26.02
CA LYS A 178 17.44 -1.58 -26.66
C LYS A 178 18.56 -1.73 -25.63
N VAL A 179 18.43 -1.07 -24.49
CA VAL A 179 19.40 -1.20 -23.39
C VAL A 179 19.38 -2.60 -22.79
N VAL A 180 18.19 -3.21 -22.65
CA VAL A 180 18.09 -4.63 -22.18
C VAL A 180 18.86 -5.55 -23.14
N VAL A 181 18.64 -5.45 -24.46
CA VAL A 181 19.36 -6.26 -25.45
C VAL A 181 20.86 -5.98 -25.41
N GLU A 182 21.28 -4.73 -25.22
CA GLU A 182 22.69 -4.37 -25.09
C GLU A 182 23.34 -5.00 -23.85
N ILE A 183 22.64 -5.01 -22.68
CA ILE A 183 23.10 -5.67 -21.45
C ILE A 183 23.37 -7.15 -21.72
N PHE A 184 22.43 -7.86 -22.35
CA PHE A 184 22.62 -9.26 -22.71
C PHE A 184 23.80 -9.46 -23.65
N SER A 185 23.95 -8.62 -24.68
CA SER A 185 25.05 -8.69 -25.63
C SER A 185 26.41 -8.45 -24.98
N LEU A 186 26.52 -7.52 -24.02
CA LEU A 186 27.76 -7.26 -23.30
C LEU A 186 28.15 -8.45 -22.39
N ILE A 187 27.18 -9.08 -21.71
CA ILE A 187 27.46 -10.28 -20.91
C ILE A 187 27.93 -11.45 -21.80
N ILE A 188 27.29 -11.67 -22.96
CA ILE A 188 27.71 -12.67 -23.95
C ILE A 188 29.15 -12.37 -24.47
N ALA A 189 29.48 -11.10 -24.65
CA ALA A 189 30.84 -10.68 -25.03
C ALA A 189 31.89 -10.88 -23.91
N GLY A 190 31.50 -11.35 -22.71
CA GLY A 190 32.39 -11.69 -21.61
C GLY A 190 32.57 -10.60 -20.54
N TYR A 191 31.84 -9.50 -20.62
CA TYR A 191 31.85 -8.50 -19.55
C TYR A 191 31.09 -8.99 -18.33
N ASN A 192 31.64 -8.73 -17.14
CA ASN A 192 30.89 -9.04 -15.90
C ASN A 192 29.87 -7.94 -15.56
N ALA A 193 28.93 -8.23 -14.68
CA ALA A 193 27.82 -7.31 -14.34
C ALA A 193 28.28 -5.94 -13.83
N SER A 194 29.42 -5.87 -13.12
CA SER A 194 29.98 -4.60 -12.63
C SER A 194 30.56 -3.75 -13.76
N GLU A 195 31.20 -4.36 -14.73
CA GLU A 195 31.71 -3.70 -15.93
C GLU A 195 30.58 -3.17 -16.80
N VAL A 196 29.52 -3.98 -16.98
CA VAL A 196 28.31 -3.53 -17.71
C VAL A 196 27.68 -2.33 -17.00
N ALA A 197 27.49 -2.37 -15.68
CA ALA A 197 26.97 -1.26 -14.91
C ALA A 197 27.82 0.02 -15.08
N ARG A 198 29.16 -0.11 -15.05
CA ARG A 198 30.08 1.00 -15.29
C ARG A 198 29.90 1.60 -16.71
N ILE A 199 29.82 0.76 -17.73
CA ILE A 199 29.63 1.19 -19.13
C ILE A 199 28.31 1.98 -19.27
N LEU A 200 27.21 1.48 -18.68
CA LEU A 200 25.92 2.15 -18.71
C LEU A 200 25.96 3.51 -18.00
N ASN A 201 26.67 3.61 -16.87
CA ASN A 201 26.84 4.85 -16.12
C ASN A 201 27.71 5.87 -16.89
N GLU A 202 28.82 5.46 -17.50
CA GLU A 202 29.67 6.31 -18.34
C GLU A 202 28.89 6.91 -19.52
N ARG A 203 27.97 6.13 -20.09
CA ARG A 203 27.09 6.57 -21.19
C ARG A 203 25.84 7.32 -20.68
N LYS A 204 25.68 7.50 -19.36
CA LYS A 204 24.54 8.18 -18.73
C LYS A 204 23.19 7.58 -19.14
N ILE A 205 23.13 6.26 -19.30
CA ILE A 205 21.89 5.55 -19.60
C ILE A 205 20.96 5.63 -18.38
N PRO A 206 19.69 6.06 -18.57
CA PRO A 206 18.74 6.15 -17.46
C PRO A 206 18.52 4.80 -16.76
N THR A 207 18.58 4.79 -15.43
CA THR A 207 18.26 3.61 -14.63
C THR A 207 16.75 3.31 -14.67
N ARG A 208 16.36 2.15 -14.11
CA ARG A 208 14.94 1.80 -13.98
C ARG A 208 14.12 2.89 -13.30
N VAL A 209 14.63 3.49 -12.24
CA VAL A 209 13.92 4.55 -11.49
C VAL A 209 13.76 5.80 -12.34
N GLN A 210 14.82 6.24 -13.00
CA GLN A 210 14.78 7.42 -13.89
C GLN A 210 13.86 7.19 -15.08
N ASN A 211 13.83 5.97 -15.64
CA ASN A 211 12.91 5.63 -16.72
C ASN A 211 11.44 5.61 -16.26
N GLN A 212 11.17 5.16 -15.03
CA GLN A 212 9.83 5.24 -14.44
C GLN A 212 9.36 6.69 -14.28
N TRP A 213 10.25 7.61 -13.89
CA TRP A 213 9.92 9.04 -13.82
C TRP A 213 9.60 9.63 -15.20
N LYS A 214 10.39 9.27 -16.23
CA LYS A 214 10.08 9.63 -17.64
C LYS A 214 8.65 9.20 -18.02
N ASN A 215 8.22 8.04 -17.55
CA ASN A 215 6.89 7.47 -17.80
C ASN A 215 5.82 7.96 -16.81
N GLY A 216 6.08 9.04 -16.04
CA GLY A 216 5.11 9.68 -15.15
C GLY A 216 4.86 8.96 -13.82
N ILE A 217 5.70 7.98 -13.46
CA ILE A 217 5.59 7.24 -12.19
C ILE A 217 6.52 7.90 -11.17
N ASN A 218 5.95 8.67 -10.24
CA ASN A 218 6.68 9.34 -9.17
C ASN A 218 6.97 8.37 -8.01
N TYR A 219 7.93 7.47 -8.19
CA TYR A 219 8.39 6.57 -7.15
C TYR A 219 9.82 6.90 -6.74
N VAL A 220 10.05 7.13 -5.46
CA VAL A 220 11.38 7.32 -4.88
C VAL A 220 11.66 6.15 -3.95
N PRO A 221 12.69 5.31 -4.22
CA PRO A 221 13.09 4.24 -3.30
C PRO A 221 13.52 4.79 -1.94
N VAL A 222 13.01 4.19 -0.85
CA VAL A 222 13.26 4.65 0.53
C VAL A 222 14.74 4.66 0.90
N HIS A 223 15.53 3.78 0.29
CA HIS A 223 16.95 3.60 0.62
C HIS A 223 17.93 4.32 -0.31
N ASN A 224 17.45 5.03 -1.33
CA ASN A 224 18.32 5.67 -2.31
C ASN A 224 18.02 7.18 -2.39
N LYS A 225 18.74 7.97 -1.60
CA LYS A 225 18.65 9.45 -1.58
C LYS A 225 19.80 10.10 -2.37
N GLY A 226 20.33 9.46 -3.39
CA GLY A 226 21.49 9.94 -4.14
C GLY A 226 21.36 9.75 -5.65
N ASP A 227 22.46 9.85 -6.33
CA ASP A 227 22.56 9.65 -7.78
C ASP A 227 22.14 8.21 -8.12
N TYR A 228 21.03 8.10 -8.88
CA TYR A 228 20.53 6.83 -9.37
C TYR A 228 21.46 6.33 -10.47
N MET A 229 22.38 5.45 -10.08
CA MET A 229 23.36 4.83 -10.96
C MET A 229 23.06 3.33 -11.09
N TRP A 230 23.41 2.78 -12.24
CA TRP A 230 23.39 1.33 -12.42
C TRP A 230 24.36 0.65 -11.48
N ASP A 231 23.94 -0.43 -10.86
CA ASP A 231 24.77 -1.31 -10.09
C ASP A 231 24.75 -2.75 -10.63
N ASN A 232 25.64 -3.61 -10.13
CA ASN A 232 25.75 -4.98 -10.57
C ASN A 232 24.50 -5.81 -10.26
N SER A 233 23.81 -5.52 -9.16
CA SER A 233 22.59 -6.23 -8.79
C SER A 233 21.43 -5.92 -9.73
N GLU A 234 21.31 -4.70 -10.25
CA GLU A 234 20.33 -4.34 -11.26
C GLU A 234 20.60 -5.08 -12.59
N VAL A 235 21.86 -5.14 -13.02
CA VAL A 235 22.25 -5.90 -14.23
C VAL A 235 21.93 -7.39 -14.05
N ILE A 236 22.31 -8.01 -12.92
CA ILE A 236 22.01 -9.41 -12.62
C ILE A 236 20.50 -9.65 -12.60
N ALA A 237 19.73 -8.73 -11.99
CA ALA A 237 18.27 -8.84 -11.93
C ALA A 237 17.63 -8.79 -13.33
N ILE A 238 18.21 -8.06 -14.27
CA ILE A 238 17.76 -8.01 -15.66
C ILE A 238 18.06 -9.35 -16.36
N VAL A 239 19.31 -9.81 -16.35
CA VAL A 239 19.69 -11.02 -17.11
C VAL A 239 19.07 -12.32 -16.57
N GLN A 240 18.67 -12.33 -15.30
CA GLN A 240 17.96 -13.47 -14.68
C GLN A 240 16.44 -13.41 -14.82
N ASN A 241 15.89 -12.35 -15.40
CA ASN A 241 14.43 -12.18 -15.45
C ASN A 241 13.82 -12.82 -16.70
N GLU A 242 13.21 -13.98 -16.54
CA GLU A 242 12.53 -14.72 -17.61
C GLU A 242 11.40 -13.94 -18.31
N GLN A 243 10.95 -12.83 -17.75
CA GLN A 243 9.92 -12.00 -18.39
C GLN A 243 10.38 -11.45 -19.75
N TYR A 244 11.67 -11.27 -19.94
CA TYR A 244 12.20 -10.80 -21.22
C TYR A 244 12.04 -11.82 -22.36
N LYS A 245 11.80 -13.10 -22.04
CA LYS A 245 11.43 -14.16 -23.01
C LYS A 245 9.96 -14.10 -23.43
N GLY A 246 9.19 -13.14 -22.94
CA GLY A 246 7.76 -13.02 -23.21
C GLY A 246 6.87 -13.77 -22.22
N ILE A 247 7.42 -14.19 -21.08
CA ILE A 247 6.71 -14.94 -20.04
C ILE A 247 6.30 -13.99 -18.93
N MET A 248 5.01 -13.83 -18.67
CA MET A 248 4.54 -13.03 -17.54
C MET A 248 4.61 -13.83 -16.25
N ILE A 249 5.42 -13.37 -15.29
CA ILE A 249 5.58 -14.02 -13.98
C ILE A 249 5.16 -13.06 -12.88
N GLN A 250 4.10 -13.42 -12.16
CA GLN A 250 3.53 -12.63 -11.06
C GLN A 250 3.33 -13.48 -9.80
N ASN A 251 2.87 -12.89 -8.70
CA ASN A 251 2.64 -13.56 -7.41
C ASN A 251 3.88 -14.21 -6.78
N LYS A 252 5.09 -13.69 -7.04
CA LYS A 252 6.34 -14.19 -6.44
C LYS A 252 6.37 -14.03 -4.91
N CYS A 253 5.60 -13.10 -4.37
CA CYS A 253 5.50 -12.80 -2.94
C CYS A 253 4.05 -12.73 -2.48
N GLU A 254 3.82 -12.99 -1.21
CA GLU A 254 2.54 -12.78 -0.55
C GLU A 254 2.70 -12.00 0.75
N THR A 255 1.68 -11.23 1.11
CA THR A 255 1.59 -10.61 2.43
C THR A 255 0.78 -11.52 3.34
N VAL A 256 1.40 -11.99 4.42
CA VAL A 256 0.82 -12.81 5.50
C VAL A 256 0.63 -11.94 6.74
N GLY A 257 -0.38 -12.27 7.55
CA GLY A 257 -0.70 -11.52 8.76
C GLY A 257 -1.74 -10.43 8.53
N PHE A 258 -2.13 -9.78 9.62
CA PHE A 258 -3.14 -8.73 9.67
C PHE A 258 -2.64 -7.58 10.56
N GLY A 259 -3.12 -6.36 10.32
CA GLY A 259 -2.70 -5.17 11.07
C GLY A 259 -1.19 -4.91 10.97
N ASP A 260 -0.55 -4.66 12.11
CA ASP A 260 0.88 -4.40 12.23
C ASP A 260 1.76 -5.65 12.08
N ASN A 261 1.16 -6.83 12.18
CA ASN A 261 1.85 -8.11 12.02
C ASN A 261 1.99 -8.56 10.55
N LYS A 262 1.84 -7.66 9.60
CA LYS A 262 2.03 -7.98 8.18
C LYS A 262 3.50 -8.24 7.85
N LYS A 263 3.76 -9.41 7.26
CA LYS A 263 5.09 -9.79 6.75
C LYS A 263 4.98 -10.18 5.29
N VAL A 264 5.97 -9.77 4.49
CA VAL A 264 6.09 -10.23 3.11
C VAL A 264 6.90 -11.52 3.10
N ARG A 265 6.34 -12.57 2.51
CA ARG A 265 6.97 -13.88 2.35
C ARG A 265 7.11 -14.20 0.86
N LYS A 266 8.26 -14.71 0.46
CA LYS A 266 8.45 -15.29 -0.88
C LYS A 266 7.62 -16.57 -1.01
N ARG A 267 6.97 -16.74 -2.16
CA ARG A 267 6.26 -17.98 -2.51
C ARG A 267 7.19 -18.96 -3.20
N ASN A 268 6.86 -20.26 -3.12
CA ASN A 268 7.53 -21.27 -3.92
C ASN A 268 7.25 -21.00 -5.41
N LYS A 269 8.15 -21.42 -6.29
CA LYS A 269 8.00 -21.22 -7.75
C LYS A 269 6.72 -21.83 -8.30
N GLU A 270 6.28 -22.97 -7.74
CA GLU A 270 5.03 -23.66 -8.09
C GLU A 270 3.77 -22.84 -7.85
N ASP A 271 3.82 -21.88 -6.89
CA ASP A 271 2.71 -20.99 -6.55
C ASP A 271 2.69 -19.71 -7.38
N TRP A 272 3.68 -19.50 -8.24
CA TRP A 272 3.75 -18.31 -9.08
C TRP A 272 2.67 -18.35 -10.17
N SER A 273 2.19 -17.20 -10.59
CA SER A 273 1.36 -17.08 -11.78
C SER A 273 2.26 -16.89 -12.99
N VAL A 274 2.40 -17.93 -13.80
CA VAL A 274 3.24 -17.94 -15.02
C VAL A 274 2.31 -18.05 -16.22
N VAL A 275 2.41 -17.10 -17.16
CA VAL A 275 1.62 -17.10 -18.39
C VAL A 275 2.56 -16.80 -19.56
N GLU A 276 2.73 -17.77 -20.46
CA GLU A 276 3.55 -17.63 -21.65
C GLU A 276 2.86 -16.76 -22.71
N GLY A 277 3.63 -15.97 -23.44
CA GLY A 277 3.12 -15.12 -24.51
C GLY A 277 2.21 -13.96 -24.08
N ALA A 278 2.06 -13.72 -22.77
CA ALA A 278 1.21 -12.65 -22.25
C ALA A 278 1.84 -11.26 -22.33
N ILE A 279 3.15 -11.19 -22.60
CA ILE A 279 3.89 -9.95 -22.83
C ILE A 279 4.77 -10.06 -24.08
N PRO A 280 5.06 -8.94 -24.76
CA PRO A 280 5.97 -8.96 -25.90
C PRO A 280 7.36 -9.43 -25.49
N ARG A 281 8.03 -10.22 -26.33
CA ARG A 281 9.41 -10.68 -26.12
C ARG A 281 10.41 -9.57 -26.45
N ILE A 282 11.43 -9.40 -25.61
CA ILE A 282 12.56 -8.47 -25.84
C ILE A 282 13.82 -9.22 -26.26
N VAL A 283 14.10 -10.39 -25.65
CA VAL A 283 15.27 -11.21 -25.97
C VAL A 283 14.85 -12.60 -26.47
N SER A 284 15.66 -13.23 -27.32
CA SER A 284 15.39 -14.60 -27.76
C SER A 284 15.74 -15.61 -26.65
N ASP A 285 15.19 -16.81 -26.76
CA ASP A 285 15.48 -17.89 -25.82
C ASP A 285 16.96 -18.25 -25.84
N GLU A 286 17.59 -18.28 -27.02
CA GLU A 286 19.01 -18.58 -27.20
C GLU A 286 19.88 -17.56 -26.46
N MET A 287 19.61 -16.26 -26.63
CA MET A 287 20.35 -15.17 -25.97
C MET A 287 20.19 -15.23 -24.45
N PHE A 288 18.98 -15.51 -23.97
CA PHE A 288 18.71 -15.65 -22.53
C PHE A 288 19.45 -16.85 -21.93
N ASP A 289 19.37 -18.00 -22.60
CA ASP A 289 19.97 -19.25 -22.10
C ASP A 289 21.49 -19.19 -22.16
N GLU A 290 22.07 -18.49 -23.14
CA GLU A 290 23.52 -18.29 -23.24
C GLU A 290 24.10 -17.50 -22.07
N VAL A 291 23.40 -16.45 -21.63
CA VAL A 291 23.81 -15.62 -20.47
C VAL A 291 23.64 -16.36 -19.14
N ASN A 292 22.70 -17.30 -19.05
CA ASN A 292 22.36 -18.01 -17.80
C ASN A 292 22.92 -19.46 -17.72
N LYS A 293 23.82 -19.84 -18.65
CA LYS A 293 24.60 -21.09 -18.56
C LYS A 293 25.67 -20.99 -17.47
#